data_0056621ba5f2cc5a4fd9da652f293e56
#
_entry.id   0056621ba5f2cc5a4fd9da652f293e56
#
_cell.length_a   1.000
_cell.length_b   1.000
_cell.length_c   1.000
_cell.angle_alpha   90.00
_cell.angle_beta   90.00
_cell.angle_gamma   90.00
#
_symmetry.space_group_name_H-M   'P 1'
#
loop_
_entity.id
_entity.type
_entity.pdbx_description
1 polymer ?
#
loop_
_entity_poly.entity_id
_entity_poly.type
_entity_poly.pdbx_seq_one_letter_code
_entity_poly.pdbx_strand_id
1 'polypeptide(L)'
;WQAMAGRLPERKKVAVSVAPTFEELKTWRDAGLDAFQIHFPLDTSVDIVAEWSELVGPDRLWLAPKLPPGSTLPSALLQYAKTVLVDTFAKDVYGGSGIAGDWDAFRALRETHPDHTWILAGGLSPANITEALAASGARFVDLSSGVEAAPGIKDPAKLRAFVLALHRARRPGADPSHP
;
A
#
# COMPACT_ATOMS: atom_id res chain seq x y z
N TRP A 1 -4.39 -21.41 0.82
CA TRP A 1 -5.30 -20.33 0.41
C TRP A 1 -6.76 -20.72 0.61
N GLN A 2 -7.24 -21.81 -0.04
CA GLN A 2 -8.65 -22.24 0.06
C GLN A 2 -9.13 -22.46 1.51
N ALA A 3 -8.27 -22.98 2.38
CA ALA A 3 -8.59 -23.18 3.80
C ALA A 3 -8.77 -21.87 4.60
N MET A 4 -8.23 -20.75 4.13
CA MET A 4 -8.36 -19.41 4.76
C MET A 4 -9.54 -18.63 4.18
N ALA A 5 -9.90 -18.85 2.95
CA ALA A 5 -10.93 -18.08 2.25
C ALA A 5 -12.30 -18.09 2.93
N GLY A 6 -12.69 -19.23 3.54
CA GLY A 6 -13.95 -19.35 4.27
C GLY A 6 -14.00 -18.72 5.67
N ARG A 7 -12.84 -18.31 6.21
CA ARG A 7 -12.75 -17.76 7.57
C ARG A 7 -12.93 -16.23 7.66
N LEU A 8 -12.83 -15.54 6.53
CA LEU A 8 -12.94 -14.07 6.44
C LEU A 8 -13.86 -13.65 5.29
N PRO A 9 -15.14 -14.04 5.30
CA PRO A 9 -16.05 -13.84 4.16
C PRO A 9 -16.28 -12.36 3.83
N GLU A 10 -16.17 -11.47 4.81
CA GLU A 10 -16.41 -10.02 4.64
C GLU A 10 -15.13 -9.22 4.32
N ARG A 11 -13.97 -9.89 4.17
CA ARG A 11 -12.70 -9.23 3.90
C ARG A 11 -12.26 -9.48 2.46
N LYS A 12 -11.75 -8.44 1.81
CA LYS A 12 -11.12 -8.58 0.49
C LYS A 12 -9.88 -9.47 0.59
N LYS A 13 -9.78 -10.38 -0.35
CA LYS A 13 -8.66 -11.31 -0.51
C LYS A 13 -7.77 -10.76 -1.62
N VAL A 14 -6.62 -10.22 -1.25
CA VAL A 14 -5.69 -9.57 -2.16
C VAL A 14 -4.51 -10.50 -2.42
N ALA A 15 -4.23 -10.81 -3.70
CA ALA A 15 -2.96 -11.40 -4.09
C ALA A 15 -1.89 -10.33 -4.07
N VAL A 16 -0.75 -10.62 -3.45
CA VAL A 16 0.41 -9.73 -3.48
C VAL A 16 1.56 -10.44 -4.18
N SER A 17 2.11 -9.81 -5.21
CA SER A 17 3.17 -10.42 -6.02
C SER A 17 4.14 -9.39 -6.59
N VAL A 18 5.24 -9.88 -7.13
CA VAL A 18 6.24 -9.06 -7.84
C VAL A 18 6.29 -9.52 -9.28
N ALA A 19 5.94 -8.63 -10.22
CA ALA A 19 5.97 -8.85 -11.67
C ALA A 19 5.50 -10.27 -12.08
N PRO A 20 4.24 -10.64 -11.77
CA PRO A 20 3.75 -11.99 -12.05
C PRO A 20 3.69 -12.26 -13.54
N THR A 21 3.84 -13.52 -13.92
CA THR A 21 3.51 -13.97 -15.25
C THR A 21 2.00 -13.89 -15.49
N PHE A 22 1.61 -13.83 -16.76
CA PHE A 22 0.20 -13.80 -17.14
C PHE A 22 -0.58 -15.05 -16.65
N GLU A 23 0.05 -16.24 -16.70
CA GLU A 23 -0.56 -17.49 -16.24
C GLU A 23 -0.74 -17.53 -14.71
N GLU A 24 0.20 -16.99 -13.94
CA GLU A 24 0.05 -16.86 -12.49
C GLU A 24 -1.12 -15.95 -12.15
N LEU A 25 -1.19 -14.79 -12.78
CA LEU A 25 -2.25 -13.82 -12.55
C LEU A 25 -3.63 -14.36 -12.93
N LYS A 26 -3.71 -15.10 -14.05
CA LYS A 26 -4.90 -15.81 -14.48
C LYS A 26 -5.34 -16.88 -13.46
N THR A 27 -4.39 -17.66 -12.95
CA THR A 27 -4.65 -18.68 -11.94
C THR A 27 -5.25 -18.07 -10.67
N TRP A 28 -4.71 -16.94 -10.20
CA TRP A 28 -5.22 -16.24 -9.02
C TRP A 28 -6.59 -15.60 -9.26
N ARG A 29 -6.81 -15.04 -10.45
CA ARG A 29 -8.12 -14.51 -10.86
C ARG A 29 -9.18 -15.61 -10.82
N ASP A 30 -8.88 -16.78 -11.40
CA ASP A 30 -9.80 -17.91 -11.49
C ASP A 30 -10.01 -18.59 -10.12
N ALA A 31 -9.06 -18.43 -9.18
CA ALA A 31 -9.21 -18.85 -7.79
C ALA A 31 -10.13 -17.91 -6.96
N GLY A 32 -10.69 -16.86 -7.55
CA GLY A 32 -11.65 -15.96 -6.91
C GLY A 32 -11.04 -15.00 -5.90
N LEU A 33 -9.80 -14.52 -6.14
CA LEU A 33 -9.22 -13.43 -5.39
C LEU A 33 -9.88 -12.09 -5.78
N ASP A 34 -10.05 -11.18 -4.83
CA ASP A 34 -10.83 -9.95 -5.00
C ASP A 34 -10.02 -8.83 -5.64
N ALA A 35 -8.70 -8.78 -5.38
CA ALA A 35 -7.78 -7.78 -5.94
C ALA A 35 -6.36 -8.34 -6.10
N PHE A 36 -5.53 -7.63 -6.86
CA PHE A 36 -4.19 -8.04 -7.26
C PHE A 36 -3.22 -6.86 -7.06
N GLN A 37 -2.45 -6.89 -6.00
CA GLN A 37 -1.41 -5.91 -5.71
C GLN A 37 -0.11 -6.39 -6.36
N ILE A 38 0.28 -5.68 -7.42
CA ILE A 38 1.44 -6.04 -8.21
C ILE A 38 2.55 -5.02 -7.98
N HIS A 39 3.65 -5.50 -7.38
CA HIS A 39 4.90 -4.76 -7.29
C HIS A 39 5.72 -4.96 -8.55
N PHE A 40 6.32 -3.90 -9.07
CA PHE A 40 7.14 -3.97 -10.29
C PHE A 40 8.16 -2.84 -10.34
N PRO A 41 9.30 -3.05 -11.04
CA PRO A 41 10.26 -1.99 -11.33
C PRO A 41 9.62 -0.88 -12.17
N LEU A 42 10.05 0.38 -11.96
CA LEU A 42 9.45 1.52 -12.65
C LEU A 42 9.70 1.53 -14.18
N ASP A 43 10.72 0.81 -14.63
CA ASP A 43 11.07 0.60 -16.05
C ASP A 43 10.30 -0.55 -16.72
N THR A 44 9.35 -1.18 -16.00
CA THR A 44 8.44 -2.17 -16.59
C THR A 44 7.65 -1.53 -17.75
N SER A 45 7.58 -2.23 -18.89
CA SER A 45 6.81 -1.73 -20.05
C SER A 45 5.36 -1.45 -19.68
N VAL A 46 4.85 -0.33 -20.17
CA VAL A 46 3.43 0.04 -20.02
C VAL A 46 2.50 -1.01 -20.64
N ASP A 47 2.94 -1.71 -21.70
CA ASP A 47 2.17 -2.77 -22.34
C ASP A 47 1.93 -3.95 -21.39
N ILE A 48 2.93 -4.32 -20.58
CA ILE A 48 2.77 -5.37 -19.55
C ILE A 48 1.73 -4.94 -18.50
N VAL A 49 1.76 -3.69 -18.08
CA VAL A 49 0.77 -3.16 -17.13
C VAL A 49 -0.64 -3.13 -17.75
N ALA A 50 -0.75 -2.81 -19.04
CA ALA A 50 -1.99 -2.88 -19.78
C ALA A 50 -2.54 -4.32 -19.83
N GLU A 51 -1.70 -5.31 -20.13
CA GLU A 51 -2.07 -6.72 -20.14
C GLU A 51 -2.59 -7.18 -18.76
N TRP A 52 -1.93 -6.78 -17.65
CA TRP A 52 -2.44 -7.08 -16.31
C TRP A 52 -3.82 -6.46 -16.07
N SER A 53 -4.00 -5.20 -16.50
CA SER A 53 -5.28 -4.50 -16.36
C SER A 53 -6.39 -5.14 -17.18
N GLU A 54 -6.12 -5.56 -18.41
CA GLU A 54 -7.08 -6.28 -19.25
C GLU A 54 -7.49 -7.61 -18.62
N LEU A 55 -6.53 -8.33 -18.03
CA LEU A 55 -6.78 -9.63 -17.44
C LEU A 55 -7.65 -9.59 -16.18
N VAL A 56 -7.38 -8.65 -15.27
CA VAL A 56 -8.04 -8.63 -13.95
C VAL A 56 -9.05 -7.50 -13.78
N GLY A 57 -9.03 -6.50 -14.65
CA GLY A 57 -9.82 -5.28 -14.59
C GLY A 57 -9.14 -4.17 -13.75
N PRO A 58 -9.31 -2.88 -14.18
CA PRO A 58 -8.65 -1.73 -13.54
C PRO A 58 -9.09 -1.50 -12.09
N ASP A 59 -10.29 -1.91 -11.70
CA ASP A 59 -10.80 -1.78 -10.33
C ASP A 59 -10.22 -2.83 -9.38
N ARG A 60 -9.72 -3.94 -9.91
CA ARG A 60 -9.12 -5.03 -9.14
C ARG A 60 -7.60 -5.02 -9.16
N LEU A 61 -7.00 -4.31 -10.11
CA LEU A 61 -5.55 -4.12 -10.18
C LEU A 61 -5.11 -3.01 -9.23
N TRP A 62 -4.16 -3.32 -8.34
CA TRP A 62 -3.49 -2.37 -7.48
C TRP A 62 -2.03 -2.28 -7.91
N LEU A 63 -1.64 -1.15 -8.47
CA LEU A 63 -0.27 -0.91 -8.90
C LEU A 63 0.60 -0.54 -7.70
N ALA A 64 1.72 -1.20 -7.57
CA ALA A 64 2.74 -0.92 -6.56
C ALA A 64 4.12 -0.76 -7.21
N PRO A 65 4.33 0.30 -8.03
CA PRO A 65 5.60 0.56 -8.69
C PRO A 65 6.68 0.85 -7.65
N LYS A 66 7.87 0.28 -7.85
CA LYS A 66 9.03 0.63 -7.04
C LYS A 66 9.56 1.99 -7.50
N LEU A 67 9.25 3.03 -6.74
CA LEU A 67 9.68 4.40 -7.01
C LEU A 67 11.06 4.64 -6.36
N PRO A 68 12.13 4.83 -7.14
CA PRO A 68 13.40 5.30 -6.62
C PRO A 68 13.26 6.70 -5.99
N PRO A 69 14.10 7.07 -4.99
CA PRO A 69 14.09 8.40 -4.43
C PRO A 69 14.19 9.50 -5.49
N GLY A 70 13.30 10.49 -5.41
CA GLY A 70 13.27 11.61 -6.37
C GLY A 70 12.65 11.28 -7.73
N SER A 71 12.19 10.04 -7.96
CA SER A 71 11.45 9.69 -9.17
C SER A 71 9.97 10.07 -9.06
N THR A 72 9.34 10.31 -10.21
CA THR A 72 7.92 10.58 -10.29
C THR A 72 7.18 9.36 -10.85
N LEU A 73 5.95 9.15 -10.41
CA LEU A 73 5.06 8.15 -10.99
C LEU A 73 4.64 8.57 -12.41
N PRO A 74 4.91 7.75 -13.44
CA PRO A 74 4.42 8.05 -14.79
C PRO A 74 2.89 8.09 -14.82
N SER A 75 2.32 9.23 -15.21
CA SER A 75 0.85 9.40 -15.30
C SER A 75 0.18 8.41 -16.27
N ALA A 76 0.91 7.93 -17.27
CA ALA A 76 0.45 6.90 -18.20
C ALA A 76 0.03 5.59 -17.51
N LEU A 77 0.57 5.28 -16.33
CA LEU A 77 0.19 4.09 -15.57
C LEU A 77 -1.19 4.22 -14.94
N LEU A 78 -1.64 5.43 -14.64
CA LEU A 78 -2.87 5.69 -13.90
C LEU A 78 -4.15 5.28 -14.66
N GLN A 79 -4.10 5.20 -15.98
CA GLN A 79 -5.24 4.74 -16.77
C GLN A 79 -5.55 3.24 -16.58
N TYR A 80 -4.56 2.45 -16.10
CA TYR A 80 -4.68 1.00 -16.00
C TYR A 80 -5.15 0.48 -14.65
N ALA A 81 -5.19 1.33 -13.61
CA ALA A 81 -5.67 0.91 -12.29
C ALA A 81 -6.28 2.09 -11.53
N LYS A 82 -7.31 1.82 -10.74
CA LYS A 82 -7.93 2.79 -9.83
C LYS A 82 -7.20 2.91 -8.49
N THR A 83 -6.37 1.95 -8.16
CA THR A 83 -5.67 1.90 -6.87
C THR A 83 -4.16 1.84 -7.09
N VAL A 84 -3.44 2.73 -6.41
CA VAL A 84 -1.97 2.78 -6.44
C VAL A 84 -1.43 2.74 -5.02
N LEU A 85 -0.50 1.83 -4.78
CA LEU A 85 0.26 1.74 -3.54
C LEU A 85 1.62 2.42 -3.76
N VAL A 86 1.98 3.32 -2.86
CA VAL A 86 3.26 4.01 -2.86
C VAL A 86 4.03 3.60 -1.62
N ASP A 87 5.14 2.87 -1.83
CA ASP A 87 6.10 2.54 -0.78
C ASP A 87 7.06 3.72 -0.61
N THR A 88 6.89 4.46 0.47
CA THR A 88 7.68 5.67 0.77
C THR A 88 8.98 5.38 1.51
N PHE A 89 9.28 4.10 1.80
CA PHE A 89 10.48 3.72 2.55
C PHE A 89 11.74 3.84 1.69
N ALA A 90 12.58 4.85 1.95
CA ALA A 90 13.91 4.95 1.39
C ALA A 90 14.95 4.56 2.45
N LYS A 91 15.71 3.47 2.20
CA LYS A 91 16.74 2.97 3.12
C LYS A 91 17.86 3.97 3.44
N ASP A 92 18.05 4.99 2.58
CA ASP A 92 19.23 5.86 2.59
C ASP A 92 18.92 7.35 2.86
N VAL A 93 17.67 7.68 3.25
CA VAL A 93 17.34 9.08 3.60
C VAL A 93 17.41 9.24 5.10
N TYR A 94 18.59 9.63 5.61
CA TYR A 94 18.79 10.12 6.97
C TYR A 94 18.25 11.53 7.08
N GLY A 95 16.97 11.68 7.39
CA GLY A 95 16.42 12.91 7.95
C GLY A 95 16.49 12.82 9.48
N GLY A 96 16.78 13.91 10.16
CA GLY A 96 17.10 13.98 11.61
C GLY A 96 16.02 13.55 12.60
N SER A 97 15.01 12.79 12.22
CA SER A 97 13.93 12.26 13.08
C SER A 97 13.68 10.75 12.92
N GLY A 98 14.59 10.00 12.27
CA GLY A 98 14.50 8.52 12.15
C GLY A 98 13.36 8.08 11.23
N ILE A 99 13.70 7.69 9.99
CA ILE A 99 12.88 6.89 9.06
C ILE A 99 11.49 7.50 8.81
N ALA A 100 11.43 8.72 8.30
CA ALA A 100 10.21 9.23 7.69
C ALA A 100 10.21 8.86 6.20
N GLY A 101 9.17 8.19 5.72
CA GLY A 101 8.91 8.08 4.28
C GLY A 101 8.69 9.46 3.66
N ASP A 102 8.77 9.56 2.33
CA ASP A 102 8.46 10.81 1.63
C ASP A 102 6.94 11.03 1.59
N TRP A 103 6.38 11.42 2.76
CA TRP A 103 4.95 11.61 2.93
C TRP A 103 4.42 12.84 2.20
N ASP A 104 5.27 13.84 1.97
CA ASP A 104 4.91 15.03 1.21
C ASP A 104 4.77 14.71 -0.28
N ALA A 105 5.67 13.89 -0.85
CA ALA A 105 5.52 13.40 -2.21
C ALA A 105 4.24 12.55 -2.37
N PHE A 106 3.92 11.69 -1.39
CA PHE A 106 2.65 10.96 -1.39
C PHE A 106 1.44 11.89 -1.38
N ARG A 107 1.47 12.94 -0.54
CA ARG A 107 0.40 13.95 -0.49
C ARG A 107 0.21 14.61 -1.84
N ALA A 108 1.30 15.05 -2.46
CA ALA A 108 1.27 15.70 -3.77
C ALA A 108 0.65 14.80 -4.86
N LEU A 109 1.01 13.51 -4.89
CA LEU A 109 0.40 12.54 -5.82
C LEU A 109 -1.10 12.42 -5.61
N ARG A 110 -1.55 12.29 -4.36
CA ARG A 110 -2.96 12.16 -4.02
C ARG A 110 -3.77 13.42 -4.37
N GLU A 111 -3.21 14.61 -4.18
CA GLU A 111 -3.85 15.88 -4.50
C GLU A 111 -3.91 16.13 -6.01
N THR A 112 -2.88 15.74 -6.74
CA THR A 112 -2.82 15.87 -8.20
C THR A 112 -3.77 14.89 -8.91
N HIS A 113 -4.02 13.71 -8.32
CA HIS A 113 -4.86 12.65 -8.91
C HIS A 113 -5.96 12.19 -7.93
N PRO A 114 -6.96 13.04 -7.63
CA PRO A 114 -7.99 12.78 -6.61
C PRO A 114 -8.94 11.63 -6.97
N ASP A 115 -9.02 11.24 -8.23
CA ASP A 115 -9.92 10.19 -8.73
C ASP A 115 -9.36 8.77 -8.48
N HIS A 116 -8.13 8.67 -7.94
CA HIS A 116 -7.49 7.41 -7.61
C HIS A 116 -7.54 7.12 -6.11
N THR A 117 -7.54 5.84 -5.78
CA THR A 117 -7.32 5.36 -4.42
C THR A 117 -5.83 5.21 -4.17
N TRP A 118 -5.30 5.97 -3.23
CA TRP A 118 -3.88 5.96 -2.86
C TRP A 118 -3.67 5.21 -1.56
N ILE A 119 -2.79 4.21 -1.56
CA ILE A 119 -2.40 3.43 -0.38
C ILE A 119 -0.99 3.83 0.01
N LEU A 120 -0.84 4.35 1.22
CA LEU A 120 0.46 4.66 1.80
C LEU A 120 1.08 3.39 2.37
N ALA A 121 2.28 3.06 1.92
CA ALA A 121 3.10 1.96 2.41
C ALA A 121 4.51 2.43 2.78
N GLY A 122 5.30 1.51 3.33
CA GLY A 122 6.70 1.76 3.66
C GLY A 122 6.94 2.16 5.10
N GLY A 123 7.56 1.27 5.87
CA GLY A 123 8.04 1.52 7.23
C GLY A 123 6.99 1.93 8.26
N LEU A 124 5.69 1.81 7.95
CA LEU A 124 4.62 2.16 8.88
C LEU A 124 4.62 1.25 10.12
N SER A 125 4.43 1.85 11.28
CA SER A 125 4.48 1.19 12.58
C SER A 125 3.55 1.87 13.59
N PRO A 126 3.30 1.28 14.77
CA PRO A 126 2.55 1.95 15.83
C PRO A 126 3.15 3.29 16.26
N ALA A 127 4.47 3.45 16.10
CA ALA A 127 5.18 4.64 16.56
C ALA A 127 5.02 5.85 15.62
N ASN A 128 4.83 5.62 14.30
CA ASN A 128 4.84 6.71 13.32
C ASN A 128 3.52 6.90 12.56
N ILE A 129 2.52 6.02 12.72
CA ILE A 129 1.28 6.08 11.93
C ILE A 129 0.51 7.40 12.11
N THR A 130 0.52 7.98 13.31
CA THR A 130 -0.17 9.25 13.57
C THR A 130 0.46 10.40 12.77
N GLU A 131 1.78 10.48 12.79
CA GLU A 131 2.54 11.48 12.03
C GLU A 131 2.39 11.23 10.51
N ALA A 132 2.52 9.96 10.08
CA ALA A 132 2.38 9.58 8.68
C ALA A 132 1.02 10.01 8.11
N LEU A 133 -0.08 9.80 8.85
CA LEU A 133 -1.41 10.22 8.40
C LEU A 133 -1.57 11.74 8.38
N ALA A 134 -1.05 12.45 9.38
CA ALA A 134 -1.09 13.91 9.43
C ALA A 134 -0.29 14.53 8.27
N ALA A 135 0.89 13.99 7.99
CA ALA A 135 1.76 14.47 6.93
C ALA A 135 1.24 14.12 5.53
N SER A 136 0.83 12.88 5.28
CA SER A 136 0.42 12.39 3.95
C SER A 136 -1.05 12.64 3.61
N GLY A 137 -1.91 12.76 4.62
CA GLY A 137 -3.37 12.76 4.46
C GLY A 137 -3.92 11.41 3.95
N ALA A 138 -3.18 10.32 4.10
CA ALA A 138 -3.56 9.00 3.60
C ALA A 138 -4.85 8.49 4.24
N ARG A 139 -5.76 7.97 3.38
CA ARG A 139 -6.99 7.30 3.83
C ARG A 139 -6.81 5.79 3.92
N PHE A 140 -5.90 5.22 3.15
CA PHE A 140 -5.58 3.81 3.13
C PHE A 140 -4.09 3.62 3.41
N VAL A 141 -3.77 2.59 4.19
CA VAL A 141 -2.40 2.26 4.56
C VAL A 141 -2.15 0.77 4.36
N ASP A 142 -0.96 0.41 3.91
CA ASP A 142 -0.45 -0.95 3.88
C ASP A 142 0.59 -1.14 4.99
N LEU A 143 0.51 -2.26 5.68
CA LEU A 143 1.30 -2.54 6.87
C LEU A 143 1.91 -3.93 6.80
N SER A 144 3.24 -3.99 6.83
CA SER A 144 3.96 -5.26 6.81
C SER A 144 4.95 -5.38 7.97
N SER A 145 6.21 -5.04 7.76
CA SER A 145 7.31 -5.30 8.71
C SER A 145 7.19 -4.53 10.04
N GLY A 146 6.56 -3.36 10.06
CA GLY A 146 6.41 -2.54 11.27
C GLY A 146 5.60 -3.18 12.41
N VAL A 147 4.91 -4.29 12.12
CA VAL A 147 4.15 -5.09 13.12
C VAL A 147 4.62 -6.55 13.17
N GLU A 148 5.85 -6.82 12.78
CA GLU A 148 6.46 -8.14 12.84
C GLU A 148 7.31 -8.31 14.10
N ALA A 149 7.27 -9.52 14.68
CA ALA A 149 8.20 -9.96 15.71
C ALA A 149 9.51 -10.45 15.08
N ALA A 150 9.42 -11.07 13.91
CA ALA A 150 10.50 -11.50 13.04
C ALA A 150 9.99 -11.49 11.58
N PRO A 151 10.88 -11.53 10.56
CA PRO A 151 10.45 -11.51 9.16
C PRO A 151 9.36 -12.54 8.86
N GLY A 152 8.20 -12.06 8.37
CA GLY A 152 7.03 -12.87 8.06
C GLY A 152 6.16 -13.29 9.27
N ILE A 153 6.57 -13.00 10.50
CA ILE A 153 5.84 -13.37 11.73
C ILE A 153 5.24 -12.12 12.35
N LYS A 154 3.93 -11.96 12.23
CA LYS A 154 3.20 -10.81 12.80
C LYS A 154 3.13 -10.89 14.33
N ASP A 155 3.36 -9.75 14.98
CA ASP A 155 3.24 -9.57 16.43
C ASP A 155 1.83 -9.08 16.79
N PRO A 156 1.02 -9.86 17.53
CA PRO A 156 -0.33 -9.45 17.90
C PRO A 156 -0.38 -8.20 18.79
N ALA A 157 0.67 -7.93 19.59
CA ALA A 157 0.71 -6.74 20.44
C ALA A 157 0.97 -5.49 19.59
N LYS A 158 1.93 -5.56 18.65
CA LYS A 158 2.20 -4.49 17.69
C LYS A 158 1.00 -4.22 16.78
N LEU A 159 0.29 -5.26 16.32
CA LEU A 159 -0.95 -5.11 15.54
C LEU A 159 -2.01 -4.35 16.34
N ARG A 160 -2.26 -4.74 17.60
CA ARG A 160 -3.21 -4.03 18.46
C ARG A 160 -2.81 -2.57 18.68
N ALA A 161 -1.54 -2.33 18.99
CA ALA A 161 -1.01 -0.98 19.18
C ALA A 161 -1.17 -0.11 17.92
N PHE A 162 -0.89 -0.68 16.73
CA PHE A 162 -1.09 0.00 15.45
C PHE A 162 -2.56 0.39 15.22
N VAL A 163 -3.48 -0.56 15.41
CA VAL A 163 -4.92 -0.31 15.24
C VAL A 163 -5.41 0.78 16.20
N LEU A 164 -4.96 0.78 17.45
CA LEU A 164 -5.30 1.82 18.42
C LEU A 164 -4.77 3.19 18.01
N ALA A 165 -3.51 3.27 17.56
CA ALA A 165 -2.92 4.51 17.09
C ALA A 165 -3.64 5.03 15.83
N LEU A 166 -3.96 4.15 14.88
CA LEU A 166 -4.71 4.46 13.66
C LEU A 166 -6.10 5.03 13.99
N HIS A 167 -6.83 4.40 14.94
CA HIS A 167 -8.15 4.86 15.36
C HIS A 167 -8.09 6.24 16.03
N ARG A 168 -7.08 6.48 16.88
CA ARG A 168 -6.87 7.79 17.51
C ARG A 168 -6.59 8.88 16.48
N ALA A 169 -5.68 8.61 15.54
CA ALA A 169 -5.31 9.56 14.49
C ALA A 169 -6.48 9.92 13.55
N ARG A 170 -7.49 9.05 13.42
CA ARG A 170 -8.67 9.26 12.56
C ARG A 170 -9.87 9.89 13.25
N ARG A 171 -9.81 10.10 14.58
CA ARG A 171 -10.89 10.77 15.29
C ARG A 171 -10.75 12.28 15.12
N PRO A 172 -11.77 13.00 14.59
CA PRO A 172 -11.76 14.46 14.55
C PRO A 172 -11.75 15.00 16.00
N GLY A 173 -10.77 15.81 16.35
CA GLY A 173 -10.72 16.52 17.64
C GLY A 173 -10.05 15.76 18.80
N ALA A 174 -9.29 14.70 18.56
CA ALA A 174 -8.44 14.13 19.59
C ALA A 174 -7.21 15.03 19.81
N ASP A 175 -7.29 15.88 20.82
CA ASP A 175 -6.15 16.61 21.37
C ASP A 175 -5.10 15.59 21.85
N PRO A 176 -3.85 15.62 21.33
CA PRO A 176 -2.81 14.70 21.79
C PRO A 176 -2.37 14.90 23.25
N SER A 177 -2.87 15.93 23.92
CA SER A 177 -2.52 16.28 25.31
C SER A 177 -3.47 15.73 26.39
N HIS A 178 -4.53 14.98 26.02
CA HIS A 178 -5.42 14.36 27.02
C HIS A 178 -5.30 12.83 26.98
N PRO A 179 -4.97 12.16 28.13
CA PRO A 179 -4.84 10.72 28.26
C PRO A 179 -6.16 9.95 28.08
#